data_6bc3fd62774ade210134790199630711
#
_entry.id   6bc3fd62774ade210134790199630711
#
_cell.length_a   1.000
_cell.length_b   1.000
_cell.length_c   1.000
_cell.angle_alpha   90.00
_cell.angle_beta   90.00
_cell.angle_gamma   90.00
#
_symmetry.space_group_name_H-M   'P 1'
#
loop_
_entity.id
_entity.type
_entity.pdbx_description
1 polymer ?
#
loop_
_entity_poly.entity_id
_entity_poly.type
_entity_poly.pdbx_seq_one_letter_code
_entity_poly.pdbx_strand_id
1 'polypeptide(L)'
;MRILRAGLRPAFGLLVIAHGLAHSVLPMRGWIDPARLSLDFMPFILYVVAVCGFTIAGLGVLGVRPFTSMMRPAMVLASAYSLVAMSRFGQGGLWWGATLDVVLLLTGLTGAYRYLPAMPAATPAWWRTARSMAGFALLAYAVSAVLLWPLHRAWGSDPIEHVRQLPGDRPDRNRNLELQHAVTVNAPPEAVWQWLVQLGQDRAGFYSYDWLERAFGVEVRNVAEVRPEWQPRKAGDRVIATQPGYLGGLFGHQPGWTVHEMRPNRAMVLDYWGAFVLEPLPDGKTRFIIRTTVGHERTPAWAAPLDMMAFELPHFIMERKMMLRIKELAEGKAAAPGKDRA
;
A
#
# COMPACT_ATOMS: atom_id res chain seq x y z
N MET A 1 -17.26 36.72 -2.35
CA MET A 1 -16.74 36.60 -0.97
C MET A 1 -17.40 35.51 -0.12
N ARG A 2 -18.74 35.30 -0.12
CA ARG A 2 -19.38 34.25 0.71
C ARG A 2 -18.97 32.82 0.34
N ILE A 3 -18.83 32.50 -0.95
CA ILE A 3 -18.45 31.17 -1.44
C ILE A 3 -17.00 30.83 -1.05
N LEU A 4 -16.05 31.79 -1.16
CA LEU A 4 -14.67 31.59 -0.73
C LEU A 4 -14.57 31.31 0.77
N ARG A 5 -15.36 32.00 1.61
CA ARG A 5 -15.35 31.78 3.07
C ARG A 5 -15.93 30.40 3.44
N ALA A 6 -16.94 29.90 2.72
CA ALA A 6 -17.54 28.60 3.00
C ALA A 6 -16.58 27.42 2.74
N GLY A 7 -15.60 27.59 1.85
CA GLY A 7 -14.61 26.57 1.53
C GLY A 7 -13.40 26.48 2.50
N LEU A 8 -13.16 27.51 3.31
CA LEU A 8 -11.95 27.58 4.14
C LEU A 8 -11.86 26.48 5.21
N ARG A 9 -12.95 26.16 5.88
CA ARG A 9 -12.95 25.14 6.93
C ARG A 9 -12.79 23.71 6.37
N PRO A 10 -13.49 23.31 5.29
CA PRO A 10 -13.20 22.05 4.61
C PRO A 10 -11.77 21.96 4.10
N ALA A 11 -11.24 23.01 3.47
CA ALA A 11 -9.88 23.02 2.97
C ALA A 11 -8.86 22.86 4.11
N PHE A 12 -9.05 23.52 5.24
CA PHE A 12 -8.20 23.38 6.41
C PHE A 12 -8.25 21.95 6.99
N GLY A 13 -9.47 21.35 7.11
CA GLY A 13 -9.61 19.97 7.58
C GLY A 13 -8.92 18.96 6.68
N LEU A 14 -9.05 19.13 5.36
CA LEU A 14 -8.34 18.30 4.36
C LEU A 14 -6.83 18.50 4.42
N LEU A 15 -6.36 19.73 4.62
CA LEU A 15 -4.93 20.03 4.79
C LEU A 15 -4.36 19.29 6.01
N VAL A 16 -5.08 19.32 7.14
CA VAL A 16 -4.65 18.62 8.36
C VAL A 16 -4.57 17.11 8.15
N ILE A 17 -5.55 16.52 7.47
CA ILE A 17 -5.52 15.09 7.10
C ILE A 17 -4.34 14.80 6.17
N ALA A 18 -4.17 15.59 5.11
CA ALA A 18 -3.07 15.41 4.15
C ALA A 18 -1.70 15.53 4.83
N HIS A 19 -1.55 16.46 5.76
CA HIS A 19 -0.33 16.60 6.56
C HIS A 19 -0.08 15.36 7.43
N GLY A 20 -1.11 14.84 8.09
CA GLY A 20 -1.00 13.58 8.85
C GLY A 20 -0.56 12.41 7.97
N LEU A 21 -1.19 12.26 6.81
CA LEU A 21 -0.82 11.22 5.85
C LEU A 21 0.60 11.42 5.29
N ALA A 22 1.09 12.67 5.18
CA ALA A 22 2.45 12.94 4.74
C ALA A 22 3.51 12.35 5.68
N HIS A 23 3.20 12.12 6.95
CA HIS A 23 4.10 11.45 7.88
C HIS A 23 4.37 9.99 7.46
N SER A 24 3.50 9.36 6.68
CA SER A 24 3.74 8.02 6.15
C SER A 24 4.96 7.94 5.22
N VAL A 25 5.45 9.07 4.72
CA VAL A 25 6.70 9.14 3.93
C VAL A 25 7.96 8.96 4.79
N LEU A 26 7.87 9.20 6.09
CA LEU A 26 9.03 9.12 6.99
C LEU A 26 9.71 7.73 6.99
N PRO A 27 8.97 6.62 7.02
CA PRO A 27 9.54 5.30 6.87
C PRO A 27 10.26 5.09 5.53
N MET A 28 9.68 5.62 4.45
CA MET A 28 10.23 5.50 3.10
C MET A 28 11.58 6.21 2.93
N ARG A 29 11.89 7.18 3.78
CA ARG A 29 13.18 7.88 3.79
C ARG A 29 14.23 7.24 4.70
N GLY A 30 13.96 6.01 5.18
CA GLY A 30 14.90 5.28 6.03
C GLY A 30 14.90 5.70 7.50
N TRP A 31 13.93 6.49 7.95
CA TRP A 31 13.79 6.89 9.34
C TRP A 31 13.27 5.76 10.24
N ILE A 32 12.55 4.84 9.63
CA ILE A 32 12.09 3.62 10.28
C ILE A 32 12.58 2.46 9.41
N ASP A 33 13.52 1.69 9.92
CA ASP A 33 13.97 0.45 9.28
C ASP A 33 12.97 -0.66 9.63
N PRO A 34 12.25 -1.24 8.67
CA PRO A 34 11.34 -2.35 8.93
C PRO A 34 12.01 -3.55 9.58
N ALA A 35 13.27 -3.81 9.22
CA ALA A 35 14.04 -4.90 9.79
C ALA A 35 14.46 -4.64 11.25
N ARG A 36 14.47 -3.37 11.69
CA ARG A 36 14.81 -2.96 13.04
C ARG A 36 13.62 -2.56 13.91
N LEU A 37 12.40 -2.67 13.40
CA LEU A 37 11.19 -2.28 14.10
C LEU A 37 11.02 -2.95 15.47
N SER A 38 11.59 -4.14 15.65
CA SER A 38 11.66 -4.82 16.94
C SER A 38 12.61 -4.14 17.94
N LEU A 39 13.54 -3.31 17.46
CA LEU A 39 14.55 -2.62 18.27
C LEU A 39 14.25 -1.14 18.48
N ASP A 40 13.51 -0.51 17.54
CA ASP A 40 13.19 0.92 17.55
C ASP A 40 11.66 1.16 17.57
N PHE A 41 11.02 0.71 18.64
CA PHE A 41 9.56 0.86 18.80
C PHE A 41 9.12 2.32 18.94
N MET A 42 9.98 3.19 19.47
CA MET A 42 9.65 4.60 19.71
C MET A 42 9.37 5.42 18.45
N PRO A 43 10.21 5.39 17.38
CA PRO A 43 9.89 6.07 16.13
C PRO A 43 8.55 5.62 15.52
N PHE A 44 8.23 4.34 15.65
CA PHE A 44 6.98 3.79 15.16
C PHE A 44 5.77 4.35 15.92
N ILE A 45 5.84 4.42 17.27
CA ILE A 45 4.77 5.03 18.08
C ILE A 45 4.57 6.51 17.69
N LEU A 46 5.66 7.28 17.58
CA LEU A 46 5.58 8.68 17.20
C LEU A 46 4.91 8.87 15.84
N TYR A 47 5.25 8.03 14.90
CA TYR A 47 4.64 7.99 13.58
C TYR A 47 3.13 7.68 13.64
N VAL A 48 2.73 6.61 14.35
CA VAL A 48 1.31 6.23 14.52
C VAL A 48 0.51 7.36 15.14
N VAL A 49 1.03 7.97 16.21
CA VAL A 49 0.37 9.08 16.90
C VAL A 49 0.19 10.29 16.00
N ALA A 50 1.22 10.64 15.20
CA ALA A 50 1.12 11.74 14.24
C ALA A 50 0.06 11.48 13.17
N VAL A 51 0.12 10.35 12.46
CA VAL A 51 -0.83 10.02 11.40
C VAL A 51 -2.27 9.93 11.92
N CYS A 52 -2.49 9.18 13.00
CA CYS A 52 -3.82 9.01 13.56
C CYS A 52 -4.35 10.32 14.17
N GLY A 53 -3.50 11.04 14.89
CA GLY A 53 -3.89 12.27 15.56
C GLY A 53 -4.27 13.39 14.59
N PHE A 54 -3.51 13.60 13.52
CA PHE A 54 -3.88 14.58 12.49
C PHE A 54 -5.12 14.15 11.70
N THR A 55 -5.29 12.85 11.44
CA THR A 55 -6.51 12.34 10.79
C THR A 55 -7.74 12.62 11.67
N ILE A 56 -7.69 12.31 12.96
CA ILE A 56 -8.74 12.63 13.94
C ILE A 56 -9.01 14.14 14.01
N ALA A 57 -7.96 14.95 14.08
CA ALA A 57 -8.07 16.40 14.13
C ALA A 57 -8.75 16.97 12.89
N GLY A 58 -8.32 16.55 11.71
CA GLY A 58 -8.88 16.99 10.44
C GLY A 58 -10.34 16.57 10.26
N LEU A 59 -10.69 15.33 10.60
CA LEU A 59 -12.09 14.86 10.61
C LEU A 59 -12.95 15.68 11.59
N GLY A 60 -12.40 16.04 12.75
CA GLY A 60 -13.07 16.92 13.71
C GLY A 60 -13.30 18.33 13.14
N VAL A 61 -12.33 18.91 12.44
CA VAL A 61 -12.48 20.21 11.75
C VAL A 61 -13.56 20.13 10.68
N LEU A 62 -13.62 19.01 9.93
CA LEU A 62 -14.67 18.74 8.95
C LEU A 62 -16.05 18.50 9.58
N GLY A 63 -16.16 18.50 10.93
CA GLY A 63 -17.40 18.33 11.67
C GLY A 63 -17.91 16.89 11.67
N VAL A 64 -17.05 15.90 11.49
CA VAL A 64 -17.40 14.47 11.60
C VAL A 64 -17.52 14.10 13.08
N ARG A 65 -18.68 13.64 13.52
CA ARG A 65 -18.87 13.12 14.89
C ARG A 65 -18.34 11.68 14.98
N PRO A 66 -17.72 11.25 16.09
CA PRO A 66 -17.48 11.97 17.37
C PRO A 66 -16.20 12.82 17.38
N PHE A 67 -15.44 12.91 16.29
CA PHE A 67 -14.11 13.51 16.24
C PHE A 67 -14.09 15.01 16.56
N THR A 68 -15.27 15.70 16.50
CA THR A 68 -15.36 17.13 16.85
C THR A 68 -14.93 17.46 18.26
N SER A 69 -15.15 16.59 19.24
CA SER A 69 -14.71 16.78 20.62
C SER A 69 -13.21 16.47 20.80
N MET A 70 -12.67 15.60 19.94
CA MET A 70 -11.28 15.12 20.02
C MET A 70 -10.31 15.99 19.19
N MET A 71 -10.79 16.88 18.31
CA MET A 71 -9.94 17.57 17.34
C MET A 71 -8.85 18.43 17.99
N ARG A 72 -9.14 19.11 19.12
CA ARG A 72 -8.14 19.94 19.81
C ARG A 72 -7.03 19.09 20.44
N PRO A 73 -7.34 18.15 21.34
CA PRO A 73 -6.30 17.31 21.92
C PRO A 73 -5.54 16.50 20.87
N ALA A 74 -6.23 15.99 19.85
CA ALA A 74 -5.59 15.27 18.77
C ALA A 74 -4.62 16.14 17.96
N MET A 75 -5.00 17.38 17.62
CA MET A 75 -4.14 18.33 16.92
C MET A 75 -2.90 18.69 17.75
N VAL A 76 -3.08 19.00 19.05
CA VAL A 76 -1.96 19.33 19.94
C VAL A 76 -1.01 18.16 20.10
N LEU A 77 -1.53 16.98 20.41
CA LEU A 77 -0.72 15.78 20.62
C LEU A 77 0.02 15.38 19.33
N ALA A 78 -0.68 15.32 18.20
CA ALA A 78 -0.07 14.95 16.93
C ALA A 78 1.06 15.92 16.56
N SER A 79 0.85 17.22 16.69
CA SER A 79 1.88 18.22 16.39
C SER A 79 3.08 18.12 17.34
N ALA A 80 2.85 17.92 18.65
CA ALA A 80 3.92 17.76 19.62
C ALA A 80 4.76 16.51 19.31
N TYR A 81 4.09 15.37 19.08
CA TYR A 81 4.78 14.12 18.74
C TYR A 81 5.52 14.20 17.41
N SER A 82 4.92 14.85 16.40
CA SER A 82 5.57 15.07 15.11
C SER A 82 6.83 15.92 15.24
N LEU A 83 6.78 17.02 15.98
CA LEU A 83 7.94 17.87 16.23
C LEU A 83 9.07 17.12 16.96
N VAL A 84 8.72 16.27 17.94
CA VAL A 84 9.70 15.40 18.61
C VAL A 84 10.30 14.41 17.61
N ALA A 85 9.47 13.77 16.78
CA ALA A 85 9.96 12.83 15.78
C ALA A 85 10.89 13.51 14.77
N MET A 86 10.51 14.67 14.27
CA MET A 86 11.33 15.44 13.33
C MET A 86 12.65 15.92 13.96
N SER A 87 12.64 16.38 15.22
CA SER A 87 13.87 16.84 15.90
C SER A 87 14.83 15.70 16.20
N ARG A 88 14.30 14.52 16.52
CA ARG A 88 15.10 13.36 16.95
C ARG A 88 15.60 12.51 15.78
N PHE A 89 14.79 12.37 14.75
CA PHE A 89 15.03 11.45 13.64
C PHE A 89 15.08 12.16 12.28
N GLY A 90 14.82 13.47 12.22
CA GLY A 90 14.75 14.24 10.99
C GLY A 90 16.09 14.39 10.30
N GLN A 91 16.13 14.04 9.02
CA GLN A 91 17.22 14.44 8.13
C GLN A 91 16.81 15.75 7.45
N GLY A 92 17.78 16.65 7.22
CA GLY A 92 17.53 18.02 6.72
C GLY A 92 16.59 18.06 5.49
N GLY A 93 15.74 19.09 5.44
CA GLY A 93 14.79 19.32 4.34
C GLY A 93 13.31 19.23 4.72
N LEU A 94 12.97 18.87 5.96
CA LEU A 94 11.58 18.75 6.43
C LEU A 94 11.08 19.99 7.20
N TRP A 95 11.77 21.11 7.13
CA TRP A 95 11.41 22.32 7.83
C TRP A 95 9.99 22.83 7.50
N TRP A 96 9.48 22.60 6.29
CA TRP A 96 8.09 22.89 5.93
C TRP A 96 7.09 22.08 6.76
N GLY A 97 7.35 20.81 6.98
CA GLY A 97 6.53 19.95 7.84
C GLY A 97 6.54 20.46 9.29
N ALA A 98 7.73 20.75 9.83
CA ALA A 98 7.88 21.29 11.18
C ALA A 98 7.20 22.66 11.33
N THR A 99 7.28 23.52 10.32
CA THR A 99 6.57 24.82 10.34
C THR A 99 5.05 24.60 10.41
N LEU A 100 4.52 23.68 9.62
CA LEU A 100 3.08 23.36 9.66
C LEU A 100 2.68 22.75 10.99
N ASP A 101 3.50 21.89 11.57
CA ASP A 101 3.27 21.33 12.93
C ASP A 101 3.19 22.42 13.99
N VAL A 102 4.09 23.43 13.96
CA VAL A 102 4.03 24.57 14.88
C VAL A 102 2.73 25.35 14.70
N VAL A 103 2.32 25.62 13.46
CA VAL A 103 1.06 26.30 13.15
C VAL A 103 -0.15 25.50 13.66
N LEU A 104 -0.16 24.20 13.45
CA LEU A 104 -1.23 23.32 13.93
C LEU A 104 -1.24 23.21 15.45
N LEU A 105 -0.08 23.13 16.10
CA LEU A 105 0.06 23.13 17.54
C LEU A 105 -0.56 24.42 18.15
N LEU A 106 -0.15 25.57 17.64
CA LEU A 106 -0.69 26.84 18.07
C LEU A 106 -2.20 26.96 17.80
N THR A 107 -2.66 26.48 16.65
CA THR A 107 -4.09 26.44 16.32
C THR A 107 -4.88 25.58 17.29
N GLY A 108 -4.36 24.41 17.67
CA GLY A 108 -4.95 23.53 18.67
C GLY A 108 -4.97 24.15 20.06
N LEU A 109 -3.86 24.72 20.51
CA LEU A 109 -3.73 25.36 21.83
C LEU A 109 -4.67 26.58 21.97
N THR A 110 -4.67 27.47 21.01
CA THR A 110 -5.48 28.71 21.04
C THR A 110 -6.93 28.48 20.66
N GLY A 111 -7.22 27.40 19.95
CA GLY A 111 -8.52 27.14 19.36
C GLY A 111 -8.86 28.08 18.19
N ALA A 112 -7.84 28.57 17.47
CA ALA A 112 -7.99 29.52 16.36
C ALA A 112 -8.86 29.01 15.21
N TYR A 113 -9.03 27.69 15.05
CA TYR A 113 -9.96 27.09 14.08
C TYR A 113 -11.42 27.57 14.27
N ARG A 114 -11.79 28.12 15.43
CA ARG A 114 -13.11 28.69 15.72
C ARG A 114 -13.43 29.90 14.85
N TYR A 115 -12.40 30.60 14.36
CA TYR A 115 -12.57 31.74 13.47
C TYR A 115 -12.81 31.33 12.02
N LEU A 116 -12.66 30.03 11.71
CA LEU A 116 -13.07 29.50 10.41
C LEU A 116 -14.59 29.46 10.33
N PRO A 117 -15.19 29.84 9.20
CA PRO A 117 -16.62 29.82 9.01
C PRO A 117 -17.22 28.47 9.35
N ALA A 118 -18.35 28.45 10.07
CA ALA A 118 -19.02 27.22 10.41
C ALA A 118 -19.52 26.52 9.13
N MET A 119 -19.53 25.18 9.18
CA MET A 119 -20.17 24.40 8.12
C MET A 119 -21.67 24.71 8.10
N PRO A 120 -22.32 24.77 6.91
CA PRO A 120 -23.75 24.99 6.82
C PRO A 120 -24.55 24.05 7.72
N ALA A 121 -25.44 24.58 8.54
CA ALA A 121 -26.20 23.80 9.53
C ALA A 121 -27.25 22.88 8.87
N ALA A 122 -27.67 23.19 7.66
CA ALA A 122 -28.74 22.50 6.93
C ALA A 122 -28.24 21.31 6.12
N THR A 123 -27.59 20.32 6.77
CA THR A 123 -27.29 19.05 6.07
C THR A 123 -28.31 17.99 6.49
N PRO A 124 -28.91 17.24 5.53
CA PRO A 124 -29.81 16.14 5.84
C PRO A 124 -29.20 15.12 6.81
N ALA A 125 -30.04 14.48 7.64
CA ALA A 125 -29.56 13.52 8.65
C ALA A 125 -28.75 12.38 8.01
N TRP A 126 -29.22 11.84 6.87
CA TRP A 126 -28.53 10.77 6.14
C TRP A 126 -27.11 11.19 5.69
N TRP A 127 -26.95 12.46 5.27
CA TRP A 127 -25.64 12.99 4.86
C TRP A 127 -24.66 13.10 6.04
N ARG A 128 -25.17 13.49 7.24
CA ARG A 128 -24.36 13.51 8.46
C ARG A 128 -23.90 12.10 8.84
N THR A 129 -24.80 11.12 8.75
CA THR A 129 -24.46 9.70 9.01
C THR A 129 -23.45 9.18 7.99
N ALA A 130 -23.69 9.39 6.70
CA ALA A 130 -22.79 8.97 5.62
C ALA A 130 -21.38 9.56 5.78
N ARG A 131 -21.28 10.86 6.10
CA ARG A 131 -19.99 11.52 6.37
C ARG A 131 -19.29 10.96 7.60
N SER A 132 -20.03 10.63 8.67
CA SER A 132 -19.45 10.01 9.85
C SER A 132 -18.92 8.61 9.55
N MET A 133 -19.69 7.80 8.82
CA MET A 133 -19.26 6.47 8.37
C MET A 133 -18.02 6.55 7.48
N ALA A 134 -17.99 7.46 6.52
CA ALA A 134 -16.82 7.68 5.67
C ALA A 134 -15.59 8.13 6.49
N GLY A 135 -15.78 8.99 7.48
CA GLY A 135 -14.71 9.41 8.39
C GLY A 135 -14.16 8.27 9.22
N PHE A 136 -15.01 7.42 9.78
CA PHE A 136 -14.57 6.21 10.49
C PHE A 136 -13.86 5.24 9.55
N ALA A 137 -14.37 5.01 8.34
CA ALA A 137 -13.72 4.15 7.37
C ALA A 137 -12.34 4.69 6.98
N LEU A 138 -12.21 6.00 6.75
CA LEU A 138 -10.92 6.64 6.45
C LEU A 138 -9.94 6.49 7.63
N LEU A 139 -10.40 6.74 8.86
CA LEU A 139 -9.55 6.57 10.04
C LEU A 139 -9.12 5.11 10.22
N ALA A 140 -10.06 4.18 10.12
CA ALA A 140 -9.76 2.76 10.23
C ALA A 140 -8.76 2.32 9.14
N TYR A 141 -8.92 2.80 7.91
CA TYR A 141 -7.99 2.54 6.83
C TYR A 141 -6.60 3.13 7.11
N ALA A 142 -6.53 4.40 7.54
CA ALA A 142 -5.26 5.04 7.89
C ALA A 142 -4.53 4.32 9.02
N VAL A 143 -5.26 3.95 10.09
CA VAL A 143 -4.72 3.16 11.20
C VAL A 143 -4.23 1.80 10.72
N SER A 144 -5.00 1.11 9.90
CA SER A 144 -4.62 -0.20 9.35
C SER A 144 -3.37 -0.09 8.47
N ALA A 145 -3.30 0.90 7.59
CA ALA A 145 -2.14 1.13 6.72
C ALA A 145 -0.86 1.34 7.54
N VAL A 146 -0.96 2.08 8.65
CA VAL A 146 0.16 2.36 9.54
C VAL A 146 0.54 1.14 10.38
N LEU A 147 -0.41 0.51 11.07
CA LEU A 147 -0.14 -0.62 11.96
C LEU A 147 0.30 -1.88 11.18
N LEU A 148 -0.22 -2.07 9.98
CA LEU A 148 0.14 -3.20 9.13
C LEU A 148 1.36 -2.91 8.24
N TRP A 149 1.93 -1.70 8.32
CA TRP A 149 3.03 -1.28 7.46
C TRP A 149 4.22 -2.25 7.45
N PRO A 150 4.74 -2.74 8.59
CA PRO A 150 5.81 -3.75 8.57
C PRO A 150 5.36 -5.06 7.95
N LEU A 151 4.10 -5.46 8.24
CA LEU A 151 3.54 -6.70 7.75
C LEU A 151 3.34 -6.66 6.23
N HIS A 152 2.76 -5.58 5.70
CA HIS A 152 2.51 -5.50 4.27
C HIS A 152 3.77 -5.26 3.44
N ARG A 153 4.87 -4.86 4.05
CA ARG A 153 6.15 -4.69 3.34
C ARG A 153 7.07 -5.89 3.40
N ALA A 154 6.98 -6.68 4.47
CA ALA A 154 7.91 -7.76 4.74
C ALA A 154 7.21 -9.09 5.07
N TRP A 155 5.98 -9.28 4.62
CA TRP A 155 5.20 -10.45 4.99
C TRP A 155 5.89 -11.77 4.63
N GLY A 156 6.11 -12.60 5.67
CA GLY A 156 6.67 -13.93 5.52
C GLY A 156 8.14 -13.98 5.11
N SER A 157 8.79 -12.84 4.88
CA SER A 157 10.22 -12.81 4.53
C SER A 157 11.11 -12.69 5.77
N ASP A 158 12.31 -13.23 5.63
CA ASP A 158 13.35 -13.13 6.66
C ASP A 158 14.19 -11.84 6.47
N PRO A 159 14.66 -11.18 7.54
CA PRO A 159 15.55 -10.02 7.44
C PRO A 159 16.81 -10.28 6.59
N ILE A 160 17.34 -11.49 6.61
CA ILE A 160 18.50 -11.89 5.79
C ILE A 160 18.12 -11.91 4.30
N GLU A 161 16.90 -12.32 3.97
CA GLU A 161 16.41 -12.32 2.59
C GLU A 161 16.32 -10.91 2.01
N HIS A 162 16.06 -9.89 2.84
CA HIS A 162 16.00 -8.48 2.40
C HIS A 162 17.37 -7.91 2.01
N VAL A 163 18.46 -8.36 2.66
CA VAL A 163 19.78 -7.77 2.43
C VAL A 163 20.53 -8.42 1.28
N ARG A 164 20.20 -9.64 0.92
CA ARG A 164 20.89 -10.35 -0.17
C ARG A 164 20.45 -9.87 -1.55
N GLN A 165 21.33 -10.08 -2.53
CA GLN A 165 21.05 -9.77 -3.93
C GLN A 165 20.13 -10.84 -4.53
N LEU A 166 19.06 -10.40 -5.21
CA LEU A 166 18.16 -11.25 -5.98
C LEU A 166 18.24 -10.91 -7.48
N PRO A 167 17.78 -11.82 -8.36
CA PRO A 167 17.61 -11.49 -9.78
C PRO A 167 16.78 -10.23 -9.98
N GLY A 168 17.18 -9.35 -10.88
CA GLY A 168 16.49 -8.08 -11.15
C GLY A 168 16.84 -6.93 -10.20
N ASP A 169 17.59 -7.19 -9.14
CA ASP A 169 18.03 -6.11 -8.24
C ASP A 169 19.06 -5.21 -8.94
N ARG A 170 18.85 -3.90 -8.80
CA ARG A 170 19.79 -2.89 -9.26
C ARG A 170 20.90 -2.68 -8.21
N PRO A 171 22.13 -2.34 -8.62
CA PRO A 171 23.23 -2.06 -7.68
C PRO A 171 22.94 -0.90 -6.73
N ASP A 172 22.19 0.11 -7.21
CA ASP A 172 21.83 1.34 -6.52
C ASP A 172 20.45 1.28 -5.86
N ARG A 173 19.89 0.08 -5.67
CA ARG A 173 18.55 -0.10 -5.12
C ARG A 173 18.37 0.54 -3.74
N ASN A 174 17.26 1.21 -3.55
CA ASN A 174 16.86 1.71 -2.25
C ASN A 174 15.94 0.69 -1.55
N ARG A 175 16.50 -0.06 -0.62
CA ARG A 175 15.78 -1.11 0.13
C ARG A 175 14.57 -0.59 0.89
N ASN A 176 14.56 0.68 1.26
CA ASN A 176 13.42 1.29 1.95
C ASN A 176 12.19 1.47 1.03
N LEU A 177 12.39 1.35 -0.28
CA LEU A 177 11.34 1.42 -1.28
C LEU A 177 10.89 0.04 -1.77
N GLU A 178 11.42 -1.05 -1.20
CA GLU A 178 11.09 -2.41 -1.61
C GLU A 178 10.02 -3.01 -0.72
N LEU A 179 9.11 -3.73 -1.37
CA LEU A 179 8.22 -4.69 -0.72
C LEU A 179 8.78 -6.08 -0.97
N GLN A 180 8.89 -6.89 0.06
CA GLN A 180 9.34 -8.26 -0.12
C GLN A 180 8.44 -9.22 0.63
N HIS A 181 7.84 -10.12 -0.12
CA HIS A 181 6.97 -11.15 0.42
C HIS A 181 7.54 -12.52 0.14
N ALA A 182 7.35 -13.45 1.06
CA ALA A 182 7.86 -14.79 0.88
C ALA A 182 6.96 -15.85 1.51
N VAL A 183 6.91 -17.03 0.89
CA VAL A 183 6.20 -18.19 1.41
C VAL A 183 6.97 -19.47 1.09
N THR A 184 6.97 -20.43 2.00
CA THR A 184 7.48 -21.77 1.71
C THR A 184 6.38 -22.63 1.12
N VAL A 185 6.65 -23.21 -0.05
CA VAL A 185 5.77 -24.10 -0.79
C VAL A 185 6.30 -25.53 -0.63
N ASN A 186 5.44 -26.47 -0.23
CA ASN A 186 5.78 -27.89 -0.10
C ASN A 186 5.68 -28.62 -1.46
N ALA A 187 6.39 -28.07 -2.44
CA ALA A 187 6.48 -28.62 -3.79
C ALA A 187 7.78 -28.12 -4.44
N PRO A 188 8.35 -28.83 -5.42
CA PRO A 188 9.56 -28.43 -6.10
C PRO A 188 9.34 -27.16 -6.97
N PRO A 189 10.42 -26.43 -7.32
CA PRO A 189 10.30 -25.20 -8.11
C PRO A 189 9.55 -25.35 -9.43
N GLU A 190 9.66 -26.49 -10.09
CA GLU A 190 8.98 -26.79 -11.35
C GLU A 190 7.46 -26.79 -11.18
N ALA A 191 6.96 -27.29 -10.04
CA ALA A 191 5.52 -27.28 -9.75
C ALA A 191 4.99 -25.87 -9.46
N VAL A 192 5.81 -24.96 -8.93
CA VAL A 192 5.44 -23.55 -8.74
C VAL A 192 5.55 -22.78 -10.05
N TRP A 193 6.61 -23.05 -10.83
CA TRP A 193 6.93 -22.35 -12.06
C TRP A 193 5.81 -22.38 -13.10
N GLN A 194 5.20 -23.53 -13.29
CA GLN A 194 4.09 -23.69 -14.25
C GLN A 194 2.91 -22.75 -13.99
N TRP A 195 2.69 -22.31 -12.74
CA TRP A 195 1.67 -21.34 -12.39
C TRP A 195 2.14 -19.89 -12.61
N LEU A 196 3.42 -19.62 -12.38
CA LEU A 196 3.98 -18.28 -12.59
C LEU A 196 4.01 -17.88 -14.07
N VAL A 197 4.38 -18.78 -14.95
CA VAL A 197 4.50 -18.47 -16.39
C VAL A 197 3.16 -18.20 -17.06
N GLN A 198 2.05 -18.58 -16.47
CA GLN A 198 0.72 -18.30 -17.01
C GLN A 198 -0.01 -17.14 -16.31
N LEU A 199 0.70 -16.31 -15.52
CA LEU A 199 0.14 -15.05 -15.00
C LEU A 199 -0.24 -14.11 -16.15
N GLY A 200 -1.35 -13.39 -15.99
CA GLY A 200 -1.83 -12.38 -16.91
C GLY A 200 -3.33 -12.46 -17.15
N GLN A 201 -3.94 -11.30 -17.41
CA GLN A 201 -5.37 -11.17 -17.70
C GLN A 201 -5.79 -12.01 -18.94
N ASP A 202 -4.90 -12.08 -19.92
CA ASP A 202 -5.05 -12.84 -21.17
C ASP A 202 -4.78 -14.34 -21.02
N ARG A 203 -4.38 -14.79 -19.82
CA ARG A 203 -4.06 -16.20 -19.51
C ARG A 203 -4.83 -16.65 -18.27
N ALA A 204 -4.12 -17.12 -17.23
CA ALA A 204 -4.75 -17.69 -16.05
C ALA A 204 -5.19 -16.65 -14.99
N GLY A 205 -5.16 -15.38 -15.30
CA GLY A 205 -5.38 -14.32 -14.32
C GLY A 205 -4.20 -14.13 -13.38
N PHE A 206 -4.48 -13.63 -12.19
CA PHE A 206 -3.45 -13.36 -11.17
C PHE A 206 -3.60 -14.24 -9.93
N TYR A 207 -4.46 -15.22 -9.94
CA TYR A 207 -4.76 -16.12 -8.81
C TYR A 207 -5.18 -15.36 -7.53
N SER A 208 -5.65 -14.12 -7.68
CA SER A 208 -6.05 -13.23 -6.62
C SER A 208 -7.58 -13.08 -6.53
N TYR A 209 -8.07 -11.95 -6.07
CA TYR A 209 -9.50 -11.66 -5.94
C TYR A 209 -10.08 -11.16 -7.28
N ASP A 210 -10.26 -12.04 -8.25
CA ASP A 210 -10.76 -11.70 -9.59
C ASP A 210 -12.16 -11.05 -9.55
N TRP A 211 -12.99 -11.36 -8.56
CA TRP A 211 -14.27 -10.69 -8.35
C TRP A 211 -14.09 -9.20 -8.04
N LEU A 212 -13.04 -8.84 -7.27
CA LEU A 212 -12.72 -7.46 -6.94
C LEU A 212 -12.19 -6.72 -8.18
N GLU A 213 -11.29 -7.35 -8.92
CA GLU A 213 -10.77 -6.80 -10.18
C GLU A 213 -11.91 -6.56 -11.17
N ARG A 214 -12.86 -7.49 -11.29
CA ARG A 214 -14.07 -7.31 -12.12
C ARG A 214 -14.99 -6.19 -11.61
N ALA A 215 -15.10 -6.00 -10.30
CA ALA A 215 -15.86 -4.89 -9.72
C ALA A 215 -15.28 -3.52 -10.12
N PHE A 216 -13.96 -3.46 -10.39
CA PHE A 216 -13.29 -2.29 -10.96
C PHE A 216 -13.25 -2.30 -12.50
N GLY A 217 -13.97 -3.20 -13.15
CA GLY A 217 -14.12 -3.25 -14.62
C GLY A 217 -12.98 -3.96 -15.35
N VAL A 218 -12.13 -4.72 -14.66
CA VAL A 218 -11.10 -5.55 -15.31
C VAL A 218 -11.69 -6.89 -15.74
N GLU A 219 -11.53 -7.26 -17.00
CA GLU A 219 -12.03 -8.52 -17.55
C GLU A 219 -11.05 -9.67 -17.26
N VAL A 220 -10.99 -10.12 -16.02
CA VAL A 220 -10.07 -11.18 -15.58
C VAL A 220 -10.82 -12.33 -14.93
N ARG A 221 -10.31 -13.55 -15.11
CA ARG A 221 -10.77 -14.78 -14.41
C ARG A 221 -9.57 -15.63 -14.04
N ASN A 222 -9.58 -16.13 -12.81
CA ASN A 222 -8.58 -17.09 -12.39
C ASN A 222 -8.87 -18.49 -12.92
N VAL A 223 -7.87 -19.12 -13.53
CA VAL A 223 -7.92 -20.48 -14.04
C VAL A 223 -7.01 -21.39 -13.21
N ALA A 224 -7.57 -22.41 -12.60
CA ALA A 224 -6.85 -23.35 -11.73
C ALA A 224 -6.39 -24.61 -12.48
N GLU A 225 -5.98 -24.46 -13.73
CA GLU A 225 -5.48 -25.51 -14.59
C GLU A 225 -4.19 -25.06 -15.25
N VAL A 226 -3.24 -25.98 -15.38
CA VAL A 226 -2.03 -25.76 -16.15
C VAL A 226 -2.35 -26.04 -17.62
N ARG A 227 -2.19 -25.04 -18.47
CA ARG A 227 -2.46 -25.16 -19.91
C ARG A 227 -1.16 -25.13 -20.69
N PRO A 228 -0.89 -26.13 -21.54
CA PRO A 228 0.33 -26.21 -22.32
C PRO A 228 0.58 -24.98 -23.20
N GLU A 229 -0.47 -24.39 -23.77
CA GLU A 229 -0.41 -23.20 -24.61
C GLU A 229 0.05 -21.94 -23.88
N TRP A 230 -0.07 -21.91 -22.54
CA TRP A 230 0.35 -20.79 -21.71
C TRP A 230 1.74 -20.97 -21.11
N GLN A 231 2.35 -22.16 -21.25
CA GLN A 231 3.68 -22.43 -20.66
C GLN A 231 4.81 -21.69 -21.37
N PRO A 232 4.82 -21.51 -22.72
CA PRO A 232 5.86 -20.75 -23.38
C PRO A 232 5.80 -19.27 -22.96
N ARG A 233 6.81 -18.84 -22.23
CA ARG A 233 7.04 -17.43 -21.91
C ARG A 233 8.54 -17.18 -21.93
N LYS A 234 8.95 -16.03 -22.44
CA LYS A 234 10.36 -15.64 -22.59
C LYS A 234 10.55 -14.16 -22.27
N ALA A 235 11.80 -13.74 -22.10
CA ALA A 235 12.14 -12.32 -22.01
C ALA A 235 11.62 -11.57 -23.25
N GLY A 236 11.07 -10.39 -23.02
CA GLY A 236 10.38 -9.57 -24.00
C GLY A 236 8.87 -9.81 -24.11
N ASP A 237 8.36 -10.94 -23.62
CA ASP A 237 6.91 -11.18 -23.57
C ASP A 237 6.25 -10.23 -22.56
N ARG A 238 4.93 -10.05 -22.70
CA ARG A 238 4.15 -9.22 -21.77
C ARG A 238 3.29 -10.07 -20.85
N VAL A 239 3.19 -9.64 -19.61
CA VAL A 239 2.15 -10.03 -18.65
C VAL A 239 1.08 -8.94 -18.69
N ILE A 240 -0.05 -9.25 -19.28
CA ILE A 240 -1.13 -8.28 -19.49
C ILE A 240 -1.89 -8.07 -18.17
N ALA A 241 -2.07 -6.81 -17.77
CA ALA A 241 -2.79 -6.46 -16.54
C ALA A 241 -4.31 -6.33 -16.76
N THR A 242 -4.71 -5.70 -17.85
CA THR A 242 -6.12 -5.41 -18.16
C THR A 242 -6.38 -5.52 -19.67
N GLN A 243 -7.65 -5.60 -20.05
CA GLN A 243 -8.06 -5.52 -21.46
C GLN A 243 -7.66 -4.18 -22.08
N PRO A 244 -7.55 -4.12 -23.44
CA PRO A 244 -7.26 -2.88 -24.15
C PRO A 244 -8.29 -1.78 -23.84
N GLY A 245 -7.81 -0.53 -23.71
CA GLY A 245 -8.67 0.62 -23.50
C GLY A 245 -9.27 0.72 -22.09
N TYR A 246 -8.82 -0.07 -21.12
CA TYR A 246 -9.30 0.01 -19.75
C TYR A 246 -9.24 1.45 -19.20
N LEU A 247 -10.32 1.89 -18.55
CA LEU A 247 -10.54 3.28 -18.08
C LEU A 247 -10.25 4.34 -19.16
N GLY A 248 -10.68 4.09 -20.40
CA GLY A 248 -10.47 5.02 -21.51
C GLY A 248 -9.01 5.18 -21.92
N GLY A 249 -8.14 4.22 -21.57
CA GLY A 249 -6.72 4.25 -21.88
C GLY A 249 -5.89 5.11 -20.92
N LEU A 250 -6.40 5.46 -19.75
CA LEU A 250 -5.70 6.29 -18.75
C LEU A 250 -4.31 5.73 -18.37
N PHE A 251 -4.16 4.40 -18.36
CA PHE A 251 -2.90 3.70 -18.06
C PHE A 251 -2.19 3.16 -19.32
N GLY A 252 -2.49 3.73 -20.47
CA GLY A 252 -2.01 3.27 -21.76
C GLY A 252 -3.00 2.34 -22.49
N HIS A 253 -2.68 1.98 -23.73
CA HIS A 253 -3.59 1.19 -24.56
C HIS A 253 -3.88 -0.20 -23.96
N GLN A 254 -2.86 -0.86 -23.46
CA GLN A 254 -2.96 -2.17 -22.81
C GLN A 254 -1.95 -2.25 -21.66
N PRO A 255 -2.37 -1.90 -20.43
CA PRO A 255 -1.53 -1.98 -19.24
C PRO A 255 -0.98 -3.38 -19.01
N GLY A 256 0.24 -3.46 -18.51
CA GLY A 256 0.93 -4.71 -18.21
C GLY A 256 2.42 -4.51 -18.00
N TRP A 257 3.12 -5.59 -17.75
CA TRP A 257 4.53 -5.62 -17.45
C TRP A 257 5.29 -6.41 -18.52
N THR A 258 6.48 -5.94 -18.90
CA THR A 258 7.37 -6.69 -19.79
C THR A 258 8.21 -7.66 -18.96
N VAL A 259 8.37 -8.88 -19.44
CA VAL A 259 9.30 -9.85 -18.85
C VAL A 259 10.72 -9.40 -19.19
N HIS A 260 11.44 -8.89 -18.19
CA HIS A 260 12.81 -8.42 -18.34
C HIS A 260 13.80 -9.60 -18.40
N GLU A 261 13.62 -10.55 -17.47
CA GLU A 261 14.49 -11.70 -17.33
C GLU A 261 13.70 -12.97 -17.02
N MET A 262 14.14 -14.09 -17.61
CA MET A 262 13.59 -15.41 -17.33
C MET A 262 14.72 -16.39 -17.05
N ARG A 263 14.67 -17.02 -15.89
CA ARG A 263 15.48 -18.19 -15.51
C ARG A 263 14.54 -19.33 -15.18
N PRO A 264 14.31 -20.28 -16.07
CA PRO A 264 13.33 -21.35 -15.84
C PRO A 264 13.48 -22.03 -14.49
N ASN A 265 12.37 -22.21 -13.79
CA ASN A 265 12.29 -22.77 -12.43
C ASN A 265 13.07 -22.01 -11.35
N ARG A 266 13.53 -20.78 -11.64
CA ARG A 266 14.36 -19.97 -10.72
C ARG A 266 13.86 -18.54 -10.54
N ALA A 267 13.64 -17.82 -11.63
CA ALA A 267 13.24 -16.42 -11.55
C ALA A 267 12.51 -15.96 -12.80
N MET A 268 11.51 -15.11 -12.60
CA MET A 268 10.88 -14.27 -13.59
C MET A 268 10.91 -12.83 -13.08
N VAL A 269 11.55 -11.94 -13.82
CA VAL A 269 11.64 -10.51 -13.50
C VAL A 269 10.76 -9.73 -14.44
N LEU A 270 9.87 -8.93 -13.88
CA LEU A 270 8.95 -8.07 -14.62
C LEU A 270 9.36 -6.60 -14.42
N ASP A 271 9.43 -5.85 -15.50
CA ASP A 271 9.66 -4.41 -15.44
C ASP A 271 8.57 -3.75 -14.59
N TYR A 272 8.95 -2.88 -13.66
CA TYR A 272 8.06 -2.15 -12.75
C TYR A 272 7.28 -2.98 -11.71
N TRP A 273 7.16 -4.29 -11.84
CA TRP A 273 6.62 -5.12 -10.76
C TRP A 273 7.75 -5.64 -9.88
N GLY A 274 8.76 -6.27 -10.48
CA GLY A 274 9.91 -6.80 -9.76
C GLY A 274 10.17 -8.28 -10.02
N ALA A 275 10.82 -8.93 -9.07
CA ALA A 275 11.32 -10.28 -9.23
C ALA A 275 10.46 -11.33 -8.50
N PHE A 276 10.09 -12.37 -9.20
CA PHE A 276 9.48 -13.59 -8.70
C PHE A 276 10.59 -14.66 -8.65
N VAL A 277 11.02 -15.05 -7.46
CA VAL A 277 12.18 -15.91 -7.26
C VAL A 277 11.77 -17.22 -6.61
N LEU A 278 12.26 -18.32 -7.15
CA LEU A 278 12.05 -19.67 -6.64
C LEU A 278 13.40 -20.26 -6.21
N GLU A 279 13.54 -20.52 -4.93
CA GLU A 279 14.73 -21.13 -4.37
C GLU A 279 14.41 -22.53 -3.86
N PRO A 280 15.09 -23.54 -4.39
CA PRO A 280 14.91 -24.90 -3.88
C PRO A 280 15.42 -24.97 -2.45
N LEU A 281 14.60 -25.55 -1.60
CA LEU A 281 14.93 -25.88 -0.24
C LEU A 281 15.21 -27.38 -0.12
N PRO A 282 15.86 -27.83 0.97
CA PRO A 282 15.88 -29.25 1.33
C PRO A 282 14.48 -29.86 1.33
N ASP A 283 14.39 -31.16 1.18
CA ASP A 283 13.14 -31.93 1.18
C ASP A 283 12.17 -31.64 0.02
N GLY A 284 12.69 -31.12 -1.12
CA GLY A 284 11.90 -30.89 -2.32
C GLY A 284 10.90 -29.71 -2.19
N LYS A 285 11.13 -28.81 -1.26
CA LYS A 285 10.33 -27.58 -1.06
C LYS A 285 10.90 -26.43 -1.86
N THR A 286 10.11 -25.39 -1.97
CA THR A 286 10.49 -24.13 -2.64
C THR A 286 10.27 -22.95 -1.72
N ARG A 287 11.26 -22.08 -1.60
CA ARG A 287 11.09 -20.73 -1.08
C ARG A 287 10.67 -19.82 -2.23
N PHE A 288 9.42 -19.38 -2.21
CA PHE A 288 8.87 -18.46 -3.20
C PHE A 288 8.92 -17.05 -2.64
N ILE A 289 9.68 -16.18 -3.28
CA ILE A 289 9.92 -14.78 -2.89
C ILE A 289 9.44 -13.89 -4.03
N ILE A 290 8.72 -12.82 -3.68
CA ILE A 290 8.44 -11.71 -4.58
C ILE A 290 9.09 -10.47 -3.99
N ARG A 291 9.93 -9.79 -4.77
CA ARG A 291 10.49 -8.49 -4.42
C ARG A 291 10.01 -7.47 -5.43
N THR A 292 9.19 -6.54 -4.97
CA THR A 292 8.63 -5.46 -5.75
C THR A 292 9.38 -4.18 -5.44
N THR A 293 9.95 -3.54 -6.46
CA THR A 293 10.44 -2.17 -6.32
C THR A 293 9.29 -1.24 -6.62
N VAL A 294 8.65 -0.73 -5.59
CA VAL A 294 7.51 0.18 -5.76
C VAL A 294 8.00 1.44 -6.47
N GLY A 295 7.21 1.94 -7.42
CA GLY A 295 7.57 3.05 -8.29
C GLY A 295 7.79 4.42 -7.63
N HIS A 296 8.11 4.43 -6.33
CA HIS A 296 8.36 5.63 -5.53
C HIS A 296 9.52 6.50 -6.02
N GLU A 297 10.42 5.96 -6.82
CA GLU A 297 11.48 6.78 -7.45
C GLU A 297 10.90 7.88 -8.35
N ARG A 298 9.69 7.67 -8.89
CA ARG A 298 8.99 8.62 -9.76
C ARG A 298 7.86 9.36 -9.07
N THR A 299 7.43 8.91 -7.88
CA THR A 299 6.35 9.53 -7.14
C THR A 299 6.89 10.75 -6.39
N PRO A 300 6.39 11.95 -6.65
CA PRO A 300 6.77 13.13 -5.88
C PRO A 300 6.54 12.90 -4.38
N ALA A 301 7.41 13.44 -3.53
CA ALA A 301 7.33 13.22 -2.08
C ALA A 301 5.96 13.58 -1.46
N TRP A 302 5.26 14.56 -2.05
CA TRP A 302 3.91 14.94 -1.61
C TRP A 302 2.83 13.89 -1.97
N ALA A 303 3.06 13.09 -3.01
CA ALA A 303 2.11 12.05 -3.44
C ALA A 303 2.42 10.67 -2.84
N ALA A 304 3.58 10.47 -2.23
CA ALA A 304 3.97 9.20 -1.62
C ALA A 304 2.98 8.64 -0.58
N PRO A 305 2.31 9.46 0.28
CA PRO A 305 1.28 8.96 1.18
C PRO A 305 0.07 8.38 0.45
N LEU A 306 -0.33 9.01 -0.66
CA LEU A 306 -1.43 8.51 -1.48
C LEU A 306 -1.04 7.20 -2.15
N ASP A 307 0.18 7.11 -2.64
CA ASP A 307 0.73 5.90 -3.24
C ASP A 307 0.79 4.74 -2.22
N MET A 308 1.30 4.98 -1.02
CA MET A 308 1.29 3.98 0.06
C MET A 308 -0.13 3.49 0.37
N MET A 309 -1.08 4.39 0.51
CA MET A 309 -2.45 4.03 0.90
C MET A 309 -3.25 3.45 -0.27
N ALA A 310 -3.10 4.00 -1.47
CA ALA A 310 -3.89 3.60 -2.62
C ALA A 310 -3.27 2.41 -3.38
N PHE A 311 -1.99 2.17 -3.24
CA PHE A 311 -1.28 1.13 -3.97
C PHE A 311 -0.68 0.05 -3.05
N GLU A 312 0.19 0.38 -2.08
CA GLU A 312 0.94 -0.64 -1.33
C GLU A 312 0.03 -1.63 -0.58
N LEU A 313 -0.95 -1.13 0.18
CA LEU A 313 -1.82 -1.99 0.96
C LEU A 313 -2.75 -2.85 0.09
N PRO A 314 -3.44 -2.33 -0.93
CA PRO A 314 -4.17 -3.14 -1.89
C PRO A 314 -3.29 -4.13 -2.64
N HIS A 315 -2.09 -3.70 -3.07
CA HIS A 315 -1.11 -4.57 -3.74
C HIS A 315 -0.72 -5.75 -2.84
N PHE A 316 -0.38 -5.49 -1.59
CA PHE A 316 -0.09 -6.54 -0.61
C PHE A 316 -1.24 -7.54 -0.46
N ILE A 317 -2.48 -7.06 -0.32
CA ILE A 317 -3.65 -7.92 -0.15
C ILE A 317 -3.81 -8.84 -1.37
N MET A 318 -3.67 -8.28 -2.57
CA MET A 318 -3.80 -9.02 -3.84
C MET A 318 -2.63 -9.99 -4.04
N GLU A 319 -1.40 -9.54 -3.82
CA GLU A 319 -0.19 -10.35 -4.00
C GLU A 319 -0.11 -11.48 -2.97
N ARG A 320 -0.44 -11.21 -1.72
CA ARG A 320 -0.52 -12.25 -0.70
C ARG A 320 -1.53 -13.34 -1.07
N LYS A 321 -2.71 -12.96 -1.59
CA LYS A 321 -3.71 -13.94 -2.08
C LYS A 321 -3.17 -14.75 -3.24
N MET A 322 -2.52 -14.11 -4.20
CA MET A 322 -1.86 -14.74 -5.35
C MET A 322 -0.83 -15.78 -4.88
N MET A 323 0.10 -15.39 -3.99
CA MET A 323 1.14 -16.29 -3.49
C MET A 323 0.56 -17.52 -2.77
N LEU A 324 -0.42 -17.31 -1.90
CA LEU A 324 -1.09 -18.40 -1.19
C LEU A 324 -1.86 -19.30 -2.15
N ARG A 325 -2.51 -18.76 -3.17
CA ARG A 325 -3.22 -19.57 -4.16
C ARG A 325 -2.27 -20.36 -5.04
N ILE A 326 -1.17 -19.78 -5.50
CA ILE A 326 -0.11 -20.52 -6.23
C ILE A 326 0.46 -21.64 -5.35
N LYS A 327 0.68 -21.37 -4.06
CA LYS A 327 1.10 -22.41 -3.10
C LYS A 327 0.10 -23.57 -3.04
N GLU A 328 -1.19 -23.29 -2.86
CA GLU A 328 -2.25 -24.31 -2.84
C GLU A 328 -2.28 -25.15 -4.13
N LEU A 329 -2.18 -24.48 -5.27
CA LEU A 329 -2.18 -25.12 -6.59
C LEU A 329 -0.94 -26.01 -6.81
N ALA A 330 0.23 -25.51 -6.47
CA ALA A 330 1.50 -26.23 -6.61
C ALA A 330 1.58 -27.43 -5.66
N GLU A 331 0.98 -27.33 -4.46
CA GLU A 331 0.90 -28.43 -3.49
C GLU A 331 -0.22 -29.44 -3.79
N GLY A 332 -0.98 -29.27 -4.86
CA GLY A 332 -2.11 -30.15 -5.21
C GLY A 332 -3.29 -30.08 -4.25
N LYS A 333 -3.36 -29.04 -3.39
CA LYS A 333 -4.41 -28.86 -2.37
C LYS A 333 -5.62 -28.07 -2.87
N ALA A 334 -5.61 -27.63 -4.12
CA ALA A 334 -6.73 -26.93 -4.69
C ALA A 334 -7.92 -27.88 -4.86
N ALA A 335 -8.98 -27.66 -4.09
CA ALA A 335 -10.24 -28.34 -4.32
C ALA A 335 -10.70 -28.13 -5.78
N ALA A 336 -11.22 -29.18 -6.41
CA ALA A 336 -11.81 -29.11 -7.74
C ALA A 336 -12.81 -27.93 -7.82
N PRO A 337 -12.90 -27.20 -8.93
CA PRO A 337 -13.82 -26.09 -9.08
C PRO A 337 -15.26 -26.61 -8.96
N GLY A 338 -15.96 -26.30 -7.88
CA GLY A 338 -17.37 -26.70 -7.77
C GLY A 338 -18.05 -26.63 -6.42
N LYS A 339 -17.43 -26.18 -5.32
CA LYS A 339 -18.10 -26.21 -4.01
C LYS A 339 -18.45 -24.85 -3.38
N ASP A 340 -18.09 -23.73 -3.96
CA ASP A 340 -18.50 -22.40 -3.47
C ASP A 340 -19.57 -21.76 -4.35
N ARG A 341 -20.66 -22.49 -4.59
CA ARG A 341 -21.91 -21.95 -5.11
C ARG A 341 -23.04 -22.55 -4.27
N ALA A 342 -23.30 -21.94 -3.13
CA ALA A 342 -24.60 -21.95 -2.47
C ALA A 342 -24.76 -20.63 -1.72
#